data_fb2d7f668855cce98ce591907894f839
#
_entry.id   fb2d7f668855cce98ce591907894f839
#
_cell.length_a   1.000
_cell.length_b   1.000
_cell.length_c   1.000
_cell.angle_alpha   90.00
_cell.angle_beta   90.00
_cell.angle_gamma   90.00
#
_symmetry.space_group_name_H-M   'P 1'
#
loop_
_entity.id
_entity.type
_entity.pdbx_description
1 polymer ?
#
loop_
_entity_poly.entity_id
_entity_poly.type
_entity_poly.pdbx_seq_one_letter_code
_entity_poly.pdbx_strand_id
1 'polypeptide(L)'
;MPGKFYITTTLPYVNAKPHMGHAQEFVYADVIARYQRGILGKDVIFNTGTDEHGQKIYDKAREEGKEPQAYADEYAAKFGGLKQALNLSYNRFIRTTDPHHVAAAQEFWRRCLKRGDIEKQNYRIKYCVGCELEKTDSDLDENGRCPLHPNLELEIREEENYFFKFSKYQQPLLELYQAHPDFVVPDFRFREIQEFVKRGLQDFSISRLAAKMPWGIPVPGDDKHVMYVWFDALINYISTLGWPEDSGERTGPSAEQAGSALSTQRYSDFWPGIQIAGKDNLRQQSAMWQAMLM
;
A
#
# COMPACT_ATOMS: atom_id res chain seq x y z
N MET A 1 18.64 -5.86 26.82
CA MET A 1 17.40 -5.20 26.41
C MET A 1 16.49 -6.26 25.81
N PRO A 2 15.16 -6.20 25.97
CA PRO A 2 14.26 -7.13 25.28
C PRO A 2 14.45 -6.99 23.78
N GLY A 3 14.37 -8.11 23.05
CA GLY A 3 14.44 -8.08 21.59
C GLY A 3 13.30 -7.25 21.00
N LYS A 4 13.56 -6.57 19.89
CA LYS A 4 12.53 -5.81 19.13
C LYS A 4 11.75 -6.74 18.21
N PHE A 5 10.47 -6.47 18.00
CA PHE A 5 9.65 -7.22 17.07
C PHE A 5 8.60 -6.31 16.42
N TYR A 6 8.53 -6.34 15.11
CA TYR A 6 7.54 -5.60 14.35
C TYR A 6 6.65 -6.55 13.56
N ILE A 7 5.35 -6.34 13.68
CA ILE A 7 4.33 -7.05 12.90
C ILE A 7 3.29 -6.07 12.38
N THR A 8 2.85 -6.26 11.16
CA THR A 8 1.82 -5.45 10.54
C THR A 8 0.84 -6.30 9.75
N THR A 9 -0.40 -5.81 9.63
CA THR A 9 -1.37 -6.32 8.64
C THR A 9 -1.26 -5.51 7.36
N THR A 10 -1.95 -5.93 6.31
CA THR A 10 -2.28 -5.02 5.22
C THR A 10 -3.21 -3.91 5.73
N LEU A 11 -3.24 -2.78 5.04
CA LEU A 11 -4.23 -1.74 5.32
C LEU A 11 -5.52 -2.04 4.55
N PRO A 12 -6.66 -2.26 5.24
CA PRO A 12 -7.95 -2.35 4.57
C PRO A 12 -8.28 -1.10 3.77
N TYR A 13 -8.77 -1.31 2.57
CA TYR A 13 -9.26 -0.25 1.71
C TYR A 13 -10.66 0.19 2.17
N VAL A 14 -10.84 1.47 2.51
CA VAL A 14 -12.07 1.97 3.17
C VAL A 14 -13.26 2.17 2.21
N ASN A 15 -13.33 1.40 1.16
CA ASN A 15 -14.45 1.43 0.19
C ASN A 15 -15.71 0.67 0.65
N ALA A 16 -15.62 -0.05 1.78
CA ALA A 16 -16.70 -0.83 2.38
C ALA A 16 -16.50 -1.01 3.88
N LYS A 17 -17.54 -1.52 4.57
CA LYS A 17 -17.45 -1.89 5.99
C LYS A 17 -16.49 -3.07 6.21
N PRO A 18 -15.90 -3.19 7.43
CA PRO A 18 -15.14 -4.38 7.82
C PRO A 18 -15.93 -5.68 7.58
N HIS A 19 -15.23 -6.73 7.17
CA HIS A 19 -15.80 -8.07 7.00
C HIS A 19 -14.89 -9.14 7.66
N MET A 20 -15.35 -10.39 7.66
CA MET A 20 -14.65 -11.50 8.34
C MET A 20 -13.20 -11.70 7.87
N GLY A 21 -12.89 -11.43 6.60
CA GLY A 21 -11.52 -11.53 6.07
C GLY A 21 -10.56 -10.56 6.78
N HIS A 22 -10.99 -9.31 6.98
CA HIS A 22 -10.20 -8.32 7.73
C HIS A 22 -10.03 -8.75 9.19
N ALA A 23 -11.13 -9.22 9.82
CA ALA A 23 -11.10 -9.69 11.20
C ALA A 23 -10.12 -10.87 11.37
N GLN A 24 -10.10 -11.82 10.45
CA GLN A 24 -9.19 -12.97 10.46
C GLN A 24 -7.73 -12.53 10.37
N GLU A 25 -7.40 -11.62 9.46
CA GLU A 25 -6.04 -11.11 9.28
C GLU A 25 -5.55 -10.40 10.56
N PHE A 26 -6.40 -9.55 11.14
CA PHE A 26 -6.08 -8.81 12.37
C PHE A 26 -5.88 -9.76 13.56
N VAL A 27 -6.73 -10.78 13.71
CA VAL A 27 -6.61 -11.76 14.78
C VAL A 27 -5.34 -12.61 14.62
N TYR A 28 -4.95 -13.00 13.41
CA TYR A 28 -3.70 -13.73 13.19
C TYR A 28 -2.48 -12.91 13.62
N ALA A 29 -2.44 -11.64 13.20
CA ALA A 29 -1.37 -10.75 13.62
C ALA A 29 -1.36 -10.53 15.14
N ASP A 30 -2.55 -10.39 15.75
CA ASP A 30 -2.69 -10.17 17.19
C ASP A 30 -2.20 -11.37 18.03
N VAL A 31 -2.49 -12.59 17.61
CA VAL A 31 -1.99 -13.81 18.29
C VAL A 31 -0.47 -13.82 18.30
N ILE A 32 0.16 -13.52 17.15
CA ILE A 32 1.62 -13.48 17.03
C ILE A 32 2.19 -12.35 17.91
N ALA A 33 1.60 -11.14 17.84
CA ALA A 33 2.02 -10.00 18.64
C ALA A 33 1.96 -10.29 20.15
N ARG A 34 0.86 -10.90 20.62
CA ARG A 34 0.69 -11.31 22.03
C ARG A 34 1.70 -12.36 22.47
N TYR A 35 1.97 -13.35 21.63
CA TYR A 35 2.98 -14.35 21.92
C TYR A 35 4.37 -13.73 22.05
N GLN A 36 4.76 -12.89 21.10
CA GLN A 36 6.06 -12.22 21.12
C GLN A 36 6.21 -11.32 22.34
N ARG A 37 5.15 -10.59 22.73
CA ARG A 37 5.17 -9.68 23.88
C ARG A 37 5.04 -10.43 25.21
N GLY A 38 4.04 -11.31 25.35
CA GLY A 38 3.68 -11.92 26.62
C GLY A 38 4.51 -13.14 27.00
N ILE A 39 4.94 -13.93 26.02
CA ILE A 39 5.70 -15.18 26.27
C ILE A 39 7.19 -14.95 26.06
N LEU A 40 7.58 -14.27 24.97
CA LEU A 40 9.00 -14.06 24.67
C LEU A 40 9.57 -12.75 25.24
N GLY A 41 8.74 -11.92 25.88
CA GLY A 41 9.17 -10.68 26.55
C GLY A 41 9.72 -9.61 25.63
N LYS A 42 9.37 -9.63 24.34
CA LYS A 42 9.87 -8.67 23.37
C LYS A 42 9.12 -7.33 23.44
N ASP A 43 9.82 -6.28 23.04
CA ASP A 43 9.19 -4.99 22.74
C ASP A 43 8.55 -5.09 21.35
N VAL A 44 7.21 -4.99 21.29
CA VAL A 44 6.43 -5.29 20.08
C VAL A 44 5.71 -4.06 19.57
N ILE A 45 5.98 -3.69 18.32
CA ILE A 45 5.12 -2.82 17.54
C ILE A 45 4.21 -3.71 16.69
N PHE A 46 2.91 -3.56 16.90
CA PHE A 46 1.87 -4.15 16.04
C PHE A 46 1.11 -3.02 15.36
N ASN A 47 1.32 -2.90 14.05
CA ASN A 47 0.69 -1.90 13.19
C ASN A 47 -0.48 -2.49 12.42
N THR A 48 -1.53 -1.72 12.30
CA THR A 48 -2.61 -1.84 11.32
C THR A 48 -3.05 -0.44 10.92
N GLY A 49 -4.13 -0.30 10.18
CA GLY A 49 -4.62 1.03 9.79
C GLY A 49 -5.62 0.95 8.66
N THR A 50 -5.66 2.01 7.85
CA THR A 50 -6.58 2.13 6.71
C THR A 50 -5.91 2.72 5.49
N ASP A 51 -6.23 2.15 4.32
CA ASP A 51 -5.90 2.68 3.00
C ASP A 51 -7.07 3.52 2.51
N GLU A 52 -6.84 4.82 2.29
CA GLU A 52 -7.89 5.84 2.21
C GLU A 52 -7.91 6.64 0.91
N HIS A 53 -6.96 6.41 -0.01
CA HIS A 53 -6.89 7.12 -1.27
C HIS A 53 -7.41 6.29 -2.46
N GLY A 54 -7.70 6.96 -3.57
CA GLY A 54 -7.99 6.34 -4.85
C GLY A 54 -9.44 6.49 -5.33
N GLN A 55 -9.66 6.06 -6.58
CA GLN A 55 -10.89 6.31 -7.32
C GLN A 55 -12.14 5.74 -6.64
N LYS A 56 -12.07 4.50 -6.16
CA LYS A 56 -13.25 3.86 -5.55
C LYS A 56 -13.75 4.56 -4.30
N ILE A 57 -12.84 5.13 -3.50
CA ILE A 57 -13.19 5.90 -2.31
C ILE A 57 -13.80 7.24 -2.72
N TYR A 58 -13.20 7.91 -3.71
CA TYR A 58 -13.73 9.15 -4.26
C TYR A 58 -15.15 8.97 -4.81
N ASP A 59 -15.38 7.91 -5.60
CA ASP A 59 -16.69 7.62 -6.18
C ASP A 59 -17.71 7.29 -5.09
N LYS A 60 -17.36 6.48 -4.10
CA LYS A 60 -18.23 6.15 -2.97
C LYS A 60 -18.58 7.37 -2.11
N ALA A 61 -17.62 8.25 -1.86
CA ALA A 61 -17.88 9.50 -1.17
C ALA A 61 -18.92 10.35 -1.91
N ARG A 62 -18.77 10.46 -3.24
CA ARG A 62 -19.72 11.19 -4.09
C ARG A 62 -21.10 10.55 -4.12
N GLU A 63 -21.17 9.22 -4.22
CA GLU A 63 -22.45 8.47 -4.16
C GLU A 63 -23.19 8.74 -2.84
N GLU A 64 -22.48 8.89 -1.73
CA GLU A 64 -23.05 9.21 -0.42
C GLU A 64 -23.20 10.72 -0.17
N GLY A 65 -22.87 11.58 -1.13
CA GLY A 65 -22.92 13.05 -0.97
C GLY A 65 -21.97 13.60 0.07
N LYS A 66 -20.82 12.94 0.25
CA LYS A 66 -19.80 13.31 1.24
C LYS A 66 -18.52 13.81 0.58
N GLU A 67 -17.79 14.67 1.30
CA GLU A 67 -16.39 14.95 0.96
C GLU A 67 -15.54 13.69 1.20
N PRO A 68 -14.53 13.41 0.32
CA PRO A 68 -13.72 12.19 0.41
C PRO A 68 -13.06 11.98 1.78
N GLN A 69 -12.54 13.05 2.40
CA GLN A 69 -11.95 12.98 3.74
C GLN A 69 -12.99 12.55 4.79
N ALA A 70 -14.18 13.15 4.77
CA ALA A 70 -15.24 12.80 5.73
C ALA A 70 -15.72 11.35 5.58
N TYR A 71 -15.77 10.86 4.34
CA TYR A 71 -16.05 9.46 4.05
C TYR A 71 -14.96 8.55 4.61
N ALA A 72 -13.69 8.86 4.33
CA ALA A 72 -12.56 8.10 4.84
C ALA A 72 -12.52 8.09 6.37
N ASP A 73 -12.78 9.22 7.04
CA ASP A 73 -12.84 9.32 8.50
C ASP A 73 -13.91 8.40 9.09
N GLU A 74 -15.11 8.38 8.50
CA GLU A 74 -16.21 7.52 8.97
C GLU A 74 -15.86 6.04 8.85
N TYR A 75 -15.30 5.62 7.71
CA TYR A 75 -14.97 4.23 7.49
C TYR A 75 -13.73 3.79 8.27
N ALA A 76 -12.72 4.64 8.40
CA ALA A 76 -11.56 4.38 9.27
C ALA A 76 -11.99 4.14 10.71
N ALA A 77 -12.95 4.93 11.23
CA ALA A 77 -13.52 4.71 12.57
C ALA A 77 -14.18 3.34 12.71
N LYS A 78 -14.85 2.82 11.65
CA LYS A 78 -15.44 1.48 11.67
C LYS A 78 -14.37 0.39 11.74
N PHE A 79 -13.24 0.54 11.03
CA PHE A 79 -12.09 -0.37 11.16
C PHE A 79 -11.41 -0.25 12.51
N GLY A 80 -11.22 0.97 13.03
CA GLY A 80 -10.71 1.21 14.37
C GLY A 80 -11.55 0.55 15.47
N GLY A 81 -12.87 0.49 15.28
CA GLY A 81 -13.81 -0.18 16.19
C GLY A 81 -13.57 -1.67 16.36
N LEU A 82 -12.91 -2.34 15.40
CA LEU A 82 -12.50 -3.74 15.51
C LEU A 82 -11.55 -3.97 16.68
N LYS A 83 -10.79 -2.96 17.11
CA LYS A 83 -9.91 -3.07 18.28
C LYS A 83 -10.68 -3.51 19.51
N GLN A 84 -11.77 -2.83 19.79
CA GLN A 84 -12.60 -3.16 20.94
C GLN A 84 -13.41 -4.43 20.72
N ALA A 85 -14.04 -4.55 19.54
CA ALA A 85 -14.92 -5.68 19.23
C ALA A 85 -14.20 -7.04 19.28
N LEU A 86 -12.92 -7.09 18.88
CA LEU A 86 -12.09 -8.30 18.84
C LEU A 86 -10.99 -8.32 19.91
N ASN A 87 -10.98 -7.36 20.83
CA ASN A 87 -9.96 -7.21 21.87
C ASN A 87 -8.52 -7.26 21.31
N LEU A 88 -8.26 -6.50 20.20
CA LEU A 88 -6.96 -6.49 19.53
C LEU A 88 -5.93 -5.64 20.30
N SER A 89 -4.69 -6.08 20.30
CA SER A 89 -3.58 -5.46 21.04
C SER A 89 -2.66 -4.57 20.20
N TYR A 90 -3.09 -4.19 18.98
CA TYR A 90 -2.27 -3.29 18.17
C TYR A 90 -2.03 -1.95 18.90
N ASN A 91 -0.84 -1.42 18.75
CA ASN A 91 -0.40 -0.18 19.38
C ASN A 91 -0.03 0.91 18.35
N ARG A 92 -0.21 0.62 17.06
CA ARG A 92 -0.16 1.59 15.98
C ARG A 92 -1.38 1.39 15.07
N PHE A 93 -1.99 2.51 14.68
CA PHE A 93 -3.07 2.55 13.70
C PHE A 93 -2.77 3.71 12.77
N ILE A 94 -2.26 3.41 11.57
CA ILE A 94 -1.88 4.41 10.59
C ILE A 94 -2.97 4.61 9.55
N ARG A 95 -3.15 5.84 9.12
CA ARG A 95 -4.04 6.20 8.02
C ARG A 95 -3.20 6.75 6.87
N THR A 96 -3.51 6.38 5.63
CA THR A 96 -2.75 6.92 4.50
C THR A 96 -3.00 8.43 4.29
N THR A 97 -4.06 8.98 4.90
CA THR A 97 -4.33 10.42 4.97
C THR A 97 -3.59 11.15 6.09
N ASP A 98 -2.89 10.44 7.00
CA ASP A 98 -2.11 11.09 8.05
C ASP A 98 -1.00 11.97 7.44
N PRO A 99 -0.83 13.21 7.89
CA PRO A 99 0.18 14.11 7.32
C PRO A 99 1.59 13.56 7.32
N HIS A 100 1.95 12.78 8.36
CA HIS A 100 3.25 12.11 8.43
C HIS A 100 3.39 11.04 7.34
N HIS A 101 2.35 10.24 7.08
CA HIS A 101 2.38 9.25 6.01
C HIS A 101 2.47 9.92 4.64
N VAL A 102 1.70 10.99 4.40
CA VAL A 102 1.76 11.76 3.16
C VAL A 102 3.18 12.28 2.91
N ALA A 103 3.82 12.87 3.93
CA ALA A 103 5.19 13.36 3.82
C ALA A 103 6.19 12.21 3.53
N ALA A 104 6.01 11.06 4.19
CA ALA A 104 6.82 9.85 3.96
C ALA A 104 6.65 9.34 2.52
N ALA A 105 5.43 9.24 2.01
CA ALA A 105 5.17 8.80 0.64
C ALA A 105 5.83 9.73 -0.38
N GLN A 106 5.75 11.05 -0.17
CA GLN A 106 6.41 12.02 -1.03
C GLN A 106 7.94 11.94 -0.98
N GLU A 107 8.51 11.70 0.19
CA GLU A 107 9.97 11.51 0.31
C GLU A 107 10.42 10.20 -0.34
N PHE A 108 9.64 9.13 -0.19
CA PHE A 108 9.92 7.86 -0.85
C PHE A 108 9.89 8.00 -2.38
N TRP A 109 8.90 8.72 -2.91
CA TRP A 109 8.84 9.08 -4.33
C TRP A 109 10.09 9.81 -4.80
N ARG A 110 10.51 10.86 -4.07
CA ARG A 110 11.72 11.63 -4.43
C ARG A 110 12.96 10.76 -4.49
N ARG A 111 13.11 9.81 -3.56
CA ARG A 111 14.25 8.87 -3.53
C ARG A 111 14.23 7.92 -4.72
N CYS A 112 13.10 7.30 -5.02
CA CYS A 112 12.94 6.45 -6.19
C CYS A 112 13.19 7.21 -7.50
N LEU A 113 12.67 8.44 -7.63
CA LEU A 113 12.91 9.28 -8.79
C LEU A 113 14.38 9.64 -8.94
N LYS A 114 15.05 10.03 -7.87
CA LYS A 114 16.50 10.34 -7.85
C LYS A 114 17.37 9.16 -8.25
N ARG A 115 16.94 7.93 -7.89
CA ARG A 115 17.64 6.68 -8.27
C ARG A 115 17.39 6.27 -9.72
N GLY A 116 16.47 6.93 -10.42
CA GLY A 116 16.08 6.59 -11.80
C GLY A 116 15.16 5.36 -11.88
N ASP A 117 14.45 5.03 -10.79
CA ASP A 117 13.50 3.93 -10.71
C ASP A 117 12.08 4.35 -11.14
N ILE A 118 11.86 5.65 -11.29
CA ILE A 118 10.60 6.23 -11.77
C ILE A 118 10.85 6.94 -13.10
N GLU A 119 9.98 6.71 -14.05
CA GLU A 119 10.02 7.34 -15.37
C GLU A 119 8.63 7.80 -15.80
N LYS A 120 8.55 8.97 -16.41
CA LYS A 120 7.32 9.48 -16.98
C LYS A 120 7.18 9.00 -18.42
N GLN A 121 6.08 8.36 -18.74
CA GLN A 121 5.84 7.76 -20.05
C GLN A 121 4.45 8.09 -20.56
N ASN A 122 4.36 8.34 -21.88
CA ASN A 122 3.09 8.34 -22.58
C ASN A 122 2.73 6.89 -22.93
N TYR A 123 1.55 6.44 -22.55
CA TYR A 123 1.09 5.13 -22.90
C TYR A 123 -0.34 5.16 -23.47
N ARG A 124 -0.62 4.18 -24.30
CA ARG A 124 -1.93 4.03 -24.91
C ARG A 124 -2.79 3.12 -24.07
N ILE A 125 -3.93 3.63 -23.66
CA ILE A 125 -4.96 2.83 -22.99
C ILE A 125 -6.07 2.48 -23.95
N LYS A 126 -6.59 1.26 -23.82
CA LYS A 126 -7.84 0.82 -24.44
C LYS A 126 -8.96 1.14 -23.48
N TYR A 127 -9.79 2.11 -23.83
CA TYR A 127 -10.85 2.60 -22.95
C TYR A 127 -12.22 2.14 -23.47
N CYS A 128 -12.98 1.46 -22.62
CA CYS A 128 -14.36 1.11 -22.92
C CYS A 128 -15.30 2.20 -22.40
N VAL A 129 -15.93 2.94 -23.31
CA VAL A 129 -16.88 4.01 -22.97
C VAL A 129 -18.07 3.48 -22.18
N GLY A 130 -18.56 2.27 -22.51
CA GLY A 130 -19.71 1.67 -21.81
C GLY A 130 -19.39 1.20 -20.38
N CYS A 131 -18.16 0.80 -20.09
CA CYS A 131 -17.69 0.49 -18.73
C CYS A 131 -17.15 1.71 -18.00
N GLU A 132 -16.83 2.78 -18.76
CA GLU A 132 -16.06 3.94 -18.26
C GLU A 132 -14.70 3.54 -17.62
N LEU A 133 -14.07 2.47 -18.15
CA LEU A 133 -12.86 1.87 -17.62
C LEU A 133 -11.83 1.57 -18.70
N GLU A 134 -10.57 1.69 -18.30
CA GLU A 134 -9.44 1.11 -19.03
C GLU A 134 -9.57 -0.41 -19.10
N LYS A 135 -9.16 -0.99 -20.21
CA LYS A 135 -9.13 -2.44 -20.47
C LYS A 135 -7.71 -2.87 -20.81
N THR A 136 -7.24 -3.88 -20.12
CA THR A 136 -6.01 -4.61 -20.50
C THR A 136 -6.34 -5.66 -21.56
N ASP A 137 -5.33 -6.21 -22.23
CA ASP A 137 -5.54 -7.27 -23.22
C ASP A 137 -6.24 -8.50 -22.61
N SER A 138 -6.00 -8.77 -21.32
CA SER A 138 -6.64 -9.86 -20.59
C SER A 138 -8.12 -9.61 -20.24
N ASP A 139 -8.57 -8.36 -20.32
CA ASP A 139 -9.97 -7.98 -20.06
C ASP A 139 -10.84 -7.99 -21.34
N LEU A 140 -10.23 -8.32 -22.47
CA LEU A 140 -10.88 -8.31 -23.78
C LEU A 140 -11.22 -9.73 -24.22
N ASP A 141 -12.24 -9.84 -25.08
CA ASP A 141 -12.58 -11.09 -25.74
C ASP A 141 -11.59 -11.44 -26.87
N GLU A 142 -11.80 -12.58 -27.52
CA GLU A 142 -10.98 -13.08 -28.62
C GLU A 142 -10.91 -12.11 -29.82
N ASN A 143 -11.87 -11.18 -29.93
CA ASN A 143 -11.93 -10.15 -30.96
C ASN A 143 -11.33 -8.82 -30.52
N GLY A 144 -10.73 -8.76 -29.31
CA GLY A 144 -10.17 -7.54 -28.74
C GLY A 144 -11.21 -6.51 -28.30
N ARG A 145 -12.45 -6.94 -27.98
CA ARG A 145 -13.56 -6.09 -27.54
C ARG A 145 -13.86 -6.30 -26.07
N CYS A 146 -14.55 -5.32 -25.47
CA CYS A 146 -15.05 -5.45 -24.10
C CYS A 146 -16.17 -6.49 -24.02
N PRO A 147 -16.05 -7.57 -23.25
CA PRO A 147 -17.09 -8.62 -23.15
C PRO A 147 -18.45 -8.09 -22.67
N LEU A 148 -18.45 -7.02 -21.87
CA LEU A 148 -19.67 -6.38 -21.36
C LEU A 148 -20.33 -5.44 -22.38
N HIS A 149 -19.56 -4.94 -23.36
CA HIS A 149 -20.01 -3.99 -24.37
C HIS A 149 -19.46 -4.38 -25.75
N PRO A 150 -19.82 -5.55 -26.29
CA PRO A 150 -19.20 -6.10 -27.51
C PRO A 150 -19.52 -5.30 -28.78
N ASN A 151 -20.54 -4.47 -28.72
CA ASN A 151 -20.95 -3.59 -29.83
C ASN A 151 -20.31 -2.20 -29.81
N LEU A 152 -19.53 -1.88 -28.77
CA LEU A 152 -18.80 -0.62 -28.68
C LEU A 152 -17.33 -0.86 -29.02
N GLU A 153 -16.79 0.00 -29.88
CA GLU A 153 -15.36 0.03 -30.12
C GLU A 153 -14.62 0.66 -28.92
N LEU A 154 -13.43 0.13 -28.64
CA LEU A 154 -12.58 0.72 -27.62
C LEU A 154 -11.95 2.00 -28.15
N GLU A 155 -12.01 3.05 -27.36
CA GLU A 155 -11.27 4.26 -27.63
C GLU A 155 -9.79 4.05 -27.24
N ILE A 156 -8.89 4.43 -28.14
CA ILE A 156 -7.46 4.52 -27.81
C ILE A 156 -7.22 5.93 -27.28
N ARG A 157 -6.84 6.01 -26.02
CA ARG A 157 -6.48 7.27 -25.36
C ARG A 157 -5.00 7.25 -25.02
N GLU A 158 -4.34 8.37 -25.22
CA GLU A 158 -2.97 8.56 -24.77
C GLU A 158 -2.99 9.26 -23.43
N GLU A 159 -2.30 8.67 -22.46
CA GLU A 159 -2.13 9.22 -21.12
C GLU A 159 -0.65 9.26 -20.76
N GLU A 160 -0.25 10.36 -20.14
CA GLU A 160 1.06 10.49 -19.55
C GLU A 160 0.95 10.12 -18.07
N ASN A 161 1.70 9.12 -17.62
CA ASN A 161 1.79 8.73 -16.22
C ASN A 161 3.22 8.42 -15.83
N TYR A 162 3.47 8.36 -14.53
CA TYR A 162 4.74 7.86 -13.99
C TYR A 162 4.67 6.35 -13.82
N PHE A 163 5.77 5.69 -14.17
CA PHE A 163 5.96 4.25 -14.07
C PHE A 163 7.12 3.92 -13.15
N PHE A 164 6.96 2.90 -12.32
CA PHE A 164 8.05 2.31 -11.57
C PHE A 164 8.69 1.20 -12.40
N LYS A 165 10.03 1.25 -12.53
CA LYS A 165 10.82 0.29 -13.34
C LYS A 165 10.94 -1.05 -12.63
N PHE A 166 9.81 -1.73 -12.48
CA PHE A 166 9.73 -3.00 -11.76
C PHE A 166 10.50 -4.11 -12.45
N SER A 167 10.55 -4.11 -13.78
CA SER A 167 11.31 -5.06 -14.59
C SER A 167 12.79 -5.12 -14.21
N LYS A 168 13.38 -4.00 -13.78
CA LYS A 168 14.77 -3.89 -13.30
C LYS A 168 15.04 -4.80 -12.09
N TYR A 169 14.03 -5.10 -11.31
CA TYR A 169 14.13 -5.80 -10.02
C TYR A 169 13.86 -7.31 -10.11
N GLN A 170 13.66 -7.87 -11.31
CA GLN A 170 13.42 -9.30 -11.48
C GLN A 170 14.54 -10.15 -10.90
N GLN A 171 15.77 -9.90 -11.31
CA GLN A 171 16.93 -10.68 -10.84
C GLN A 171 17.21 -10.44 -9.35
N PRO A 172 17.22 -9.19 -8.81
CA PRO A 172 17.36 -8.95 -7.38
C PRO A 172 16.31 -9.65 -6.51
N LEU A 173 15.05 -9.72 -6.96
CA LEU A 173 14.01 -10.46 -6.23
C LEU A 173 14.24 -11.97 -6.23
N LEU A 174 14.69 -12.56 -7.34
CA LEU A 174 15.04 -13.98 -7.39
C LEU A 174 16.21 -14.31 -6.45
N GLU A 175 17.20 -13.43 -6.37
CA GLU A 175 18.33 -13.54 -5.43
C GLU A 175 17.87 -13.43 -3.98
N LEU A 176 16.97 -12.48 -3.67
CA LEU A 176 16.34 -12.37 -2.35
C LEU A 176 15.65 -13.66 -1.95
N TYR A 177 14.84 -14.23 -2.84
CA TYR A 177 14.11 -15.47 -2.56
C TYR A 177 15.03 -16.68 -2.41
N GLN A 178 16.13 -16.72 -3.15
CA GLN A 178 17.13 -17.77 -3.00
C GLN A 178 17.86 -17.67 -1.65
N ALA A 179 18.18 -16.45 -1.20
CA ALA A 179 18.84 -16.22 0.07
C ALA A 179 17.92 -16.46 1.29
N HIS A 180 16.59 -16.33 1.12
CA HIS A 180 15.59 -16.43 2.18
C HIS A 180 14.48 -17.41 1.79
N PRO A 181 14.69 -18.73 1.93
CA PRO A 181 13.73 -19.74 1.52
C PRO A 181 12.43 -19.75 2.35
N ASP A 182 12.41 -19.07 3.47
CA ASP A 182 11.27 -18.85 4.37
C ASP A 182 10.65 -17.45 4.24
N PHE A 183 10.99 -16.70 3.18
CA PHE A 183 10.54 -15.32 2.99
C PHE A 183 9.02 -15.18 2.90
N VAL A 184 8.34 -16.18 2.34
CA VAL A 184 6.88 -16.23 2.26
C VAL A 184 6.36 -17.55 2.81
N VAL A 185 5.43 -17.47 3.74
CA VAL A 185 4.76 -18.63 4.35
C VAL A 185 3.27 -18.57 4.04
N PRO A 186 2.66 -19.70 3.62
CA PRO A 186 3.18 -21.06 3.45
C PRO A 186 3.91 -21.27 2.11
N ASP A 187 4.68 -22.35 2.00
CA ASP A 187 5.54 -22.68 0.84
C ASP A 187 4.86 -22.62 -0.52
N PHE A 188 3.59 -23.01 -0.62
CA PHE A 188 2.90 -22.97 -1.91
C PHE A 188 2.68 -21.52 -2.39
N ARG A 189 2.54 -20.55 -1.47
CA ARG A 189 2.50 -19.12 -1.79
C ARG A 189 3.88 -18.62 -2.19
N PHE A 190 4.91 -19.13 -1.54
CA PHE A 190 6.27 -18.81 -1.94
C PHE A 190 6.58 -19.31 -3.36
N ARG A 191 6.19 -20.52 -3.70
CA ARG A 191 6.31 -21.02 -5.09
C ARG A 191 5.51 -20.19 -6.08
N GLU A 192 4.30 -19.75 -5.72
CA GLU A 192 3.47 -18.90 -6.57
C GLU A 192 4.16 -17.58 -6.92
N ILE A 193 4.75 -16.89 -5.93
CA ILE A 193 5.42 -15.61 -6.19
C ILE A 193 6.74 -15.80 -6.94
N GLN A 194 7.50 -16.86 -6.66
CA GLN A 194 8.71 -17.18 -7.42
C GLN A 194 8.40 -17.39 -8.90
N GLU A 195 7.35 -18.17 -9.21
CA GLU A 195 6.93 -18.39 -10.61
C GLU A 195 6.41 -17.09 -11.27
N PHE A 196 5.72 -16.25 -10.51
CA PHE A 196 5.32 -14.94 -11.01
C PHE A 196 6.53 -14.10 -11.43
N VAL A 197 7.56 -14.00 -10.58
CA VAL A 197 8.75 -13.21 -10.86
C VAL A 197 9.58 -13.83 -12.02
N LYS A 198 9.71 -15.16 -12.08
CA LYS A 198 10.42 -15.85 -13.16
C LYS A 198 9.83 -15.62 -14.56
N ARG A 199 8.49 -15.44 -14.65
CA ARG A 199 7.81 -15.19 -15.94
C ARG A 199 8.14 -13.85 -16.57
N GLY A 200 8.80 -12.98 -15.84
CA GLY A 200 9.15 -11.62 -16.27
C GLY A 200 8.28 -10.56 -15.59
N LEU A 201 8.92 -9.53 -15.10
CA LEU A 201 8.24 -8.38 -14.48
C LEU A 201 8.06 -7.27 -15.51
N GLN A 202 6.94 -6.58 -15.41
CA GLN A 202 6.63 -5.41 -16.25
C GLN A 202 6.55 -4.16 -15.39
N ASP A 203 7.02 -3.05 -15.93
CA ASP A 203 6.88 -1.75 -15.29
C ASP A 203 5.41 -1.40 -15.15
N PHE A 204 5.05 -0.77 -14.04
CA PHE A 204 3.65 -0.45 -13.75
C PHE A 204 3.46 1.02 -13.41
N SER A 205 2.29 1.54 -13.78
CA SER A 205 1.93 2.93 -13.51
C SER A 205 1.71 3.18 -12.02
N ILE A 206 2.39 4.19 -11.50
CA ILE A 206 2.36 4.61 -10.08
C ILE A 206 1.74 5.99 -9.89
N SER A 207 1.15 6.58 -10.92
CA SER A 207 0.41 7.83 -10.83
C SER A 207 -0.90 7.79 -11.62
N ARG A 208 -1.73 8.78 -11.35
CA ARG A 208 -2.95 9.06 -12.11
C ARG A 208 -3.07 10.56 -12.32
N LEU A 209 -3.70 10.98 -13.42
CA LEU A 209 -4.03 12.39 -13.63
C LEU A 209 -4.99 12.89 -12.56
N ALA A 210 -4.61 13.94 -11.84
CA ALA A 210 -5.42 14.55 -10.78
C ALA A 210 -6.80 15.02 -11.29
N ALA A 211 -6.89 15.42 -12.57
CA ALA A 211 -8.17 15.78 -13.19
C ALA A 211 -9.16 14.59 -13.29
N LYS A 212 -8.67 13.35 -13.32
CA LYS A 212 -9.49 12.12 -13.37
C LYS A 212 -9.67 11.49 -11.99
N MET A 213 -8.66 11.53 -11.15
CA MET A 213 -8.65 10.98 -9.80
C MET A 213 -8.10 12.03 -8.83
N PRO A 214 -8.95 12.94 -8.32
CA PRO A 214 -8.49 14.05 -7.49
C PRO A 214 -8.19 13.67 -6.04
N TRP A 215 -8.48 12.42 -5.61
CA TRP A 215 -8.30 11.93 -4.26
C TRP A 215 -7.09 11.01 -4.14
N GLY A 216 -5.93 11.57 -3.86
CA GLY A 216 -4.65 10.88 -3.71
C GLY A 216 -3.55 11.83 -3.27
N ILE A 217 -2.38 11.30 -2.92
CA ILE A 217 -1.22 12.11 -2.55
C ILE A 217 -0.65 12.79 -3.81
N PRO A 218 -0.50 14.13 -3.81
CA PRO A 218 0.09 14.83 -4.95
C PRO A 218 1.54 14.36 -5.22
N VAL A 219 1.86 14.17 -6.50
CA VAL A 219 3.21 13.83 -6.93
C VAL A 219 4.14 15.04 -6.68
N PRO A 220 5.29 14.86 -6.00
CA PRO A 220 6.20 15.94 -5.75
C PRO A 220 6.71 16.60 -7.03
N GLY A 221 6.42 17.90 -7.17
CA GLY A 221 6.84 18.70 -8.33
C GLY A 221 5.97 18.55 -9.58
N ASP A 222 4.85 17.86 -9.49
CA ASP A 222 3.89 17.74 -10.60
C ASP A 222 2.44 17.69 -10.10
N ASP A 223 1.80 18.84 -9.96
CA ASP A 223 0.43 18.98 -9.46
C ASP A 223 -0.64 18.39 -10.39
N LYS A 224 -0.26 17.98 -11.62
CA LYS A 224 -1.18 17.33 -12.55
C LYS A 224 -1.39 15.84 -12.21
N HIS A 225 -0.58 15.28 -11.33
CA HIS A 225 -0.62 13.87 -10.97
C HIS A 225 -0.77 13.66 -9.48
N VAL A 226 -1.45 12.59 -9.12
CA VAL A 226 -1.48 12.02 -7.78
C VAL A 226 -0.89 10.61 -7.80
N MET A 227 -0.36 10.16 -6.67
CA MET A 227 0.18 8.82 -6.53
C MET A 227 -0.91 7.77 -6.66
N TYR A 228 -0.58 6.67 -7.31
CA TYR A 228 -1.45 5.50 -7.35
C TYR A 228 -1.45 4.78 -6.00
N VAL A 229 -2.63 4.33 -5.58
CA VAL A 229 -2.89 3.81 -4.25
C VAL A 229 -1.89 2.76 -3.75
N TRP A 230 -1.42 1.84 -4.61
CA TRP A 230 -0.44 0.82 -4.18
C TRP A 230 0.94 1.40 -3.89
N PHE A 231 1.38 2.43 -4.65
CA PHE A 231 2.65 3.09 -4.34
C PHE A 231 2.58 3.85 -3.02
N ASP A 232 1.47 4.51 -2.76
CA ASP A 232 1.17 5.21 -1.53
C ASP A 232 1.04 4.23 -0.34
N ALA A 233 0.08 3.30 -0.41
CA ALA A 233 -0.29 2.46 0.72
C ALA A 233 0.85 1.59 1.26
N LEU A 234 1.74 1.05 0.39
CA LEU A 234 2.83 0.17 0.83
C LEU A 234 3.85 0.87 1.74
N ILE A 235 3.97 2.19 1.65
CA ILE A 235 4.90 2.96 2.48
C ILE A 235 4.47 3.02 3.96
N ASN A 236 3.21 2.66 4.27
CA ASN A 236 2.74 2.59 5.65
C ASN A 236 3.64 1.75 6.56
N TYR A 237 4.24 0.69 6.03
CA TYR A 237 5.05 -0.25 6.80
C TYR A 237 6.29 0.38 7.41
N ILE A 238 6.79 1.43 6.82
CA ILE A 238 7.95 2.18 7.34
C ILE A 238 7.54 3.52 7.93
N SER A 239 6.53 4.21 7.37
CA SER A 239 6.10 5.51 7.90
C SER A 239 5.53 5.40 9.31
N THR A 240 4.82 4.30 9.64
CA THR A 240 4.33 4.04 11.01
C THR A 240 5.47 3.89 12.04
N LEU A 241 6.66 3.56 11.60
CA LEU A 241 7.86 3.46 12.44
C LEU A 241 8.64 4.78 12.54
N GLY A 242 8.14 5.85 11.90
CA GLY A 242 8.77 7.17 11.92
C GLY A 242 9.75 7.43 10.76
N TRP A 243 9.71 6.62 9.70
CA TRP A 243 10.47 6.90 8.48
C TRP A 243 9.78 8.02 7.67
N PRO A 244 10.54 8.94 7.03
CA PRO A 244 11.99 9.12 7.15
C PRO A 244 12.38 9.62 8.53
N GLU A 245 13.50 9.13 9.07
CA GLU A 245 14.04 9.66 10.31
C GLU A 245 14.41 11.13 10.09
N ASP A 246 13.89 12.02 10.91
CA ASP A 246 14.20 13.44 10.84
C ASP A 246 15.68 13.67 11.06
N SER A 247 16.34 14.28 10.08
CA SER A 247 17.70 14.82 10.22
C SER A 247 17.72 16.14 11.03
N GLY A 248 16.93 16.23 12.12
CA GLY A 248 17.15 17.23 13.15
C GLY A 248 16.24 18.45 13.23
N GLU A 249 15.21 18.61 12.38
CA GLU A 249 14.21 19.69 12.56
C GLU A 249 12.77 19.16 12.47
N ARG A 250 12.12 19.08 13.64
CA ARG A 250 10.68 18.79 13.72
C ARG A 250 9.88 20.07 13.42
N THR A 251 9.38 20.20 12.21
CA THR A 251 8.33 21.17 11.88
C THR A 251 7.02 20.43 11.63
N GLY A 252 6.29 20.12 12.69
CA GLY A 252 4.94 19.56 12.62
C GLY A 252 4.21 19.74 13.95
N PRO A 253 2.87 19.79 13.97
CA PRO A 253 2.11 20.13 15.16
C PRO A 253 2.34 19.15 16.30
N SER A 254 2.67 19.71 17.43
CA SER A 254 2.84 19.22 18.80
C SER A 254 2.68 17.71 19.07
N ALA A 255 3.77 17.13 19.57
CA ALA A 255 3.90 15.80 20.18
C ALA A 255 2.97 15.53 21.39
N GLU A 256 2.03 16.41 21.70
CA GLU A 256 1.12 16.28 22.85
C GLU A 256 -0.07 15.36 22.61
N GLN A 257 -0.38 15.02 21.34
CA GLN A 257 -1.47 14.08 21.02
C GLN A 257 -1.03 12.64 20.72
N ALA A 258 0.25 12.41 20.49
CA ALA A 258 0.84 11.07 20.42
C ALA A 258 1.58 10.83 21.73
N GLY A 259 1.06 9.95 22.58
CA GLY A 259 1.60 9.68 23.91
C GLY A 259 3.13 9.57 23.91
N SER A 260 3.77 10.16 24.90
CA SER A 260 5.20 10.50 25.09
C SER A 260 6.26 9.40 24.86
N ALA A 261 5.91 8.23 24.31
CA ALA A 261 6.83 7.10 24.07
C ALA A 261 7.45 7.07 22.65
N LEU A 262 7.04 7.96 21.73
CA LEU A 262 7.52 7.95 20.33
C LEU A 262 8.87 8.64 20.11
N SER A 263 9.38 9.37 21.10
CA SER A 263 10.54 10.26 20.92
C SER A 263 11.91 9.58 20.92
N THR A 264 12.00 8.28 21.21
CA THR A 264 13.28 7.56 21.32
C THR A 264 13.41 6.30 20.46
N GLN A 265 12.34 5.87 19.78
CA GLN A 265 12.36 4.68 18.94
C GLN A 265 12.76 5.06 17.50
N ARG A 266 13.84 4.45 17.01
CA ARG A 266 14.26 4.63 15.62
C ARG A 266 13.57 3.60 14.73
N TYR A 267 13.27 3.99 13.49
CA TYR A 267 12.79 3.10 12.42
C TYR A 267 13.67 1.85 12.32
N SER A 268 14.98 2.03 12.30
CA SER A 268 16.00 0.97 12.20
C SER A 268 15.95 -0.07 13.33
N ASP A 269 15.35 0.26 14.48
CA ASP A 269 15.29 -0.67 15.62
C ASP A 269 14.27 -1.80 15.40
N PHE A 270 13.21 -1.55 14.60
CA PHE A 270 12.10 -2.47 14.42
C PHE A 270 11.99 -3.03 12.99
N TRP A 271 12.53 -2.31 11.99
CA TRP A 271 12.54 -2.79 10.61
C TRP A 271 13.73 -3.74 10.35
N PRO A 272 13.57 -4.84 9.59
CA PRO A 272 12.34 -5.31 8.98
C PRO A 272 11.39 -6.04 9.94
N GLY A 273 10.11 -6.17 9.53
CA GLY A 273 9.06 -6.82 10.30
C GLY A 273 8.34 -7.93 9.54
N ILE A 274 7.42 -8.60 10.24
CA ILE A 274 6.52 -9.60 9.64
C ILE A 274 5.27 -8.92 9.12
N GLN A 275 4.87 -9.26 7.89
CA GLN A 275 3.65 -8.78 7.27
C GLN A 275 2.63 -9.92 7.16
N ILE A 276 1.46 -9.74 7.76
CA ILE A 276 0.32 -10.64 7.58
C ILE A 276 -0.55 -10.05 6.48
N ALA A 277 -0.86 -10.87 5.48
CA ALA A 277 -1.57 -10.39 4.29
C ALA A 277 -2.52 -11.46 3.75
N GLY A 278 -3.66 -11.02 3.25
CA GLY A 278 -4.53 -11.86 2.44
C GLY A 278 -3.83 -12.32 1.16
N LYS A 279 -4.20 -13.51 0.67
CA LYS A 279 -3.58 -14.12 -0.53
C LYS A 279 -3.56 -13.21 -1.76
N ASP A 280 -4.55 -12.32 -1.87
CA ASP A 280 -4.73 -11.44 -3.02
C ASP A 280 -3.69 -10.30 -3.03
N ASN A 281 -3.02 -10.06 -1.89
CA ASN A 281 -1.95 -9.07 -1.74
C ASN A 281 -0.54 -9.68 -1.88
N LEU A 282 -0.42 -10.96 -2.27
CA LEU A 282 0.87 -11.64 -2.34
C LEU A 282 1.88 -10.91 -3.23
N ARG A 283 1.46 -10.46 -4.41
CA ARG A 283 2.35 -9.76 -5.36
C ARG A 283 2.80 -8.40 -4.84
N GLN A 284 1.88 -7.67 -4.21
CA GLN A 284 2.16 -6.36 -3.64
C GLN A 284 3.16 -6.45 -2.49
N GLN A 285 2.97 -7.40 -1.58
CA GLN A 285 3.80 -7.53 -0.38
C GLN A 285 5.17 -8.13 -0.66
N SER A 286 5.21 -9.21 -1.43
CA SER A 286 6.43 -10.00 -1.57
C SER A 286 7.24 -9.71 -2.83
N ALA A 287 6.71 -8.96 -3.80
CA ALA A 287 7.44 -8.53 -4.97
C ALA A 287 7.49 -7.00 -5.14
N MET A 288 6.33 -6.32 -5.28
CA MET A 288 6.31 -4.88 -5.55
C MET A 288 6.96 -4.08 -4.42
N TRP A 289 6.53 -4.31 -3.18
CA TRP A 289 7.09 -3.64 -2.01
C TRP A 289 8.59 -3.90 -1.85
N GLN A 290 9.03 -5.13 -2.04
CA GLN A 290 10.45 -5.46 -1.95
C GLN A 290 11.28 -4.76 -3.02
N ALA A 291 10.79 -4.72 -4.27
CA ALA A 291 11.45 -3.98 -5.34
C ALA A 291 11.52 -2.46 -5.06
N MET A 292 10.49 -1.89 -4.46
CA MET A 292 10.48 -0.47 -4.10
C MET A 292 11.51 -0.16 -3.01
N LEU A 293 11.78 -1.10 -2.08
CA LEU A 293 12.78 -0.96 -1.01
C LEU A 293 14.22 -1.13 -1.49
N MET A 294 14.47 -1.94 -2.51
CA MET A 294 15.79 -2.17 -3.14
C MET A 294 16.29 -0.93 -3.87
#